data_d084c52553aaed2374dfd3557361dd05
#
_entry.id   d084c52553aaed2374dfd3557361dd05
#
_cell.length_a   1.000
_cell.length_b   1.000
_cell.length_c   1.000
_cell.angle_alpha   90.00
_cell.angle_beta   90.00
_cell.angle_gamma   90.00
#
_symmetry.space_group_name_H-M   'P 1'
#
loop_
_entity.id
_entity.type
_entity.pdbx_description
1 polymer ?
#
loop_
_entity_poly.entity_id
_entity_poly.type
_entity_poly.pdbx_seq_one_letter_code
_entity_poly.pdbx_strand_id
1 'polypeptide(L)'
;AAPLRCVTMEQAADYLALRQAAAPKLALATLLCVLSPVALLLLAALSDRPGAALSENAAAGIGLCVLLVLVAVAVAVFITCAAQVKAYAFLESEPFETACGVTGMVRERRAAFAPRHTRGKVVGTVLCILSAVPLFIAVCLNGPDLLYVAAVCLLLVLAGVGSALFVYGGVYQAAMDRLLEEGDYVRPRKRQNGVVGAISSIYWLTVTAAYLLWTFGPWWDAQPQDTWILWAVAGLLYGAVMALVRGIRK
;
A
#
# COMPACT_ATOMS: atom_id res chain seq x y z
N ALA A 1 6.29 -33.79 17.29
CA ALA A 1 5.84 -32.49 16.81
C ALA A 1 5.87 -31.53 17.99
N ALA A 2 6.50 -30.37 17.84
CA ALA A 2 6.47 -29.33 18.89
C ALA A 2 5.01 -28.93 19.15
N PRO A 3 4.62 -28.69 20.42
CA PRO A 3 3.27 -28.26 20.73
C PRO A 3 2.98 -26.93 20.02
N LEU A 4 1.82 -26.84 19.36
CA LEU A 4 1.37 -25.60 18.72
C LEU A 4 1.12 -24.54 19.79
N ARG A 5 1.48 -23.32 19.51
CA ARG A 5 1.24 -22.20 20.42
C ARG A 5 -0.26 -21.92 20.51
N CYS A 6 -0.81 -21.96 21.71
CA CYS A 6 -2.24 -21.70 21.95
C CYS A 6 -2.46 -20.19 22.18
N VAL A 7 -3.36 -19.58 21.41
CA VAL A 7 -3.78 -18.19 21.56
C VAL A 7 -4.98 -18.11 22.49
N THR A 8 -4.80 -17.46 23.64
CA THR A 8 -5.87 -17.27 24.61
C THR A 8 -6.90 -16.22 24.16
N MET A 9 -8.08 -16.22 24.81
CA MET A 9 -9.13 -15.22 24.55
C MET A 9 -8.65 -13.79 24.81
N GLU A 10 -7.88 -13.59 25.88
CA GLU A 10 -7.31 -12.31 26.26
C GLU A 10 -6.32 -11.81 25.20
N GLN A 11 -5.36 -12.66 24.79
CA GLN A 11 -4.39 -12.32 23.74
C GLN A 11 -5.06 -11.98 22.42
N ALA A 12 -6.10 -12.70 22.02
CA ALA A 12 -6.86 -12.41 20.81
C ALA A 12 -7.60 -11.08 20.91
N ALA A 13 -8.22 -10.80 22.07
CA ALA A 13 -8.92 -9.53 22.30
C ALA A 13 -7.96 -8.34 22.30
N ASP A 14 -6.81 -8.45 22.96
CA ASP A 14 -5.77 -7.43 23.00
C ASP A 14 -5.19 -7.13 21.60
N TYR A 15 -4.89 -8.19 20.83
CA TYR A 15 -4.43 -8.04 19.46
C TYR A 15 -5.43 -7.29 18.59
N LEU A 16 -6.72 -7.64 18.67
CA LEU A 16 -7.78 -6.94 17.92
C LEU A 16 -7.94 -5.49 18.37
N ALA A 17 -7.84 -5.21 19.68
CA ALA A 17 -7.89 -3.85 20.19
C ALA A 17 -6.72 -2.99 19.70
N LEU A 18 -5.49 -3.53 19.73
CA LEU A 18 -4.31 -2.85 19.20
C LEU A 18 -4.46 -2.55 17.69
N ARG A 19 -4.95 -3.52 16.91
CA ARG A 19 -5.17 -3.35 15.47
C ARG A 19 -6.27 -2.34 15.17
N GLN A 20 -7.34 -2.34 15.96
CA GLN A 20 -8.42 -1.37 15.83
C GLN A 20 -7.93 0.05 16.15
N ALA A 21 -7.11 0.22 17.19
CA ALA A 21 -6.53 1.50 17.55
C ALA A 21 -5.45 1.98 16.54
N ALA A 22 -4.75 1.05 15.88
CA ALA A 22 -3.77 1.38 14.85
C ALA A 22 -4.42 1.76 13.52
N ALA A 23 -5.62 1.27 13.19
CA ALA A 23 -6.27 1.47 11.90
C ALA A 23 -6.41 2.95 11.50
N PRO A 24 -6.92 3.88 12.34
CA PRO A 24 -7.01 5.29 11.98
C PRO A 24 -5.64 5.96 11.82
N LYS A 25 -4.64 5.56 12.62
CA LYS A 25 -3.27 6.09 12.54
C LYS A 25 -2.62 5.70 11.21
N LEU A 26 -2.75 4.45 10.80
CA LEU A 26 -2.23 3.94 9.54
C LEU A 26 -2.96 4.55 8.34
N ALA A 27 -4.28 4.74 8.43
CA ALA A 27 -5.05 5.43 7.41
C ALA A 27 -4.60 6.88 7.23
N LEU A 28 -4.37 7.62 8.33
CA LEU A 28 -3.86 8.99 8.30
C LEU A 28 -2.43 9.03 7.73
N ALA A 29 -1.55 8.12 8.13
CA ALA A 29 -0.20 8.03 7.60
C ALA A 29 -0.20 7.78 6.07
N THR A 30 -1.08 6.91 5.58
CA THR A 30 -1.26 6.69 4.15
C THR A 30 -1.74 7.95 3.45
N LEU A 31 -2.72 8.66 4.01
CA LEU A 31 -3.20 9.93 3.48
C LEU A 31 -2.08 10.96 3.39
N LEU A 32 -1.26 11.12 4.44
CA LEU A 32 -0.11 12.04 4.45
C LEU A 32 0.91 11.69 3.37
N CYS A 33 1.21 10.41 3.15
CA CYS A 33 2.08 9.98 2.05
C CYS A 33 1.53 10.38 0.69
N VAL A 34 0.23 10.18 0.45
CA VAL A 34 -0.39 10.52 -0.85
C VAL A 34 -0.47 12.02 -1.05
N LEU A 35 -0.70 12.80 0.01
CA LEU A 35 -0.77 14.26 -0.05
C LEU A 35 0.60 14.95 -0.02
N SER A 36 1.67 14.23 0.30
CA SER A 36 3.01 14.82 0.44
C SER A 36 3.48 15.63 -0.79
N PRO A 37 3.21 15.25 -2.08
CA PRO A 37 3.65 16.02 -3.22
C PRO A 37 2.77 17.23 -3.54
N VAL A 38 1.59 17.36 -2.91
CA VAL A 38 0.65 18.47 -3.20
C VAL A 38 1.29 19.83 -2.93
N ALA A 39 2.01 19.97 -1.81
CA ALA A 39 2.69 21.22 -1.48
C ALA A 39 3.74 21.61 -2.52
N LEU A 40 4.53 20.64 -2.98
CA LEU A 40 5.53 20.84 -4.02
C LEU A 40 4.89 21.31 -5.35
N LEU A 41 3.83 20.61 -5.79
CA LEU A 41 3.12 20.93 -7.02
C LEU A 41 2.49 22.33 -6.97
N LEU A 42 1.86 22.69 -5.86
CA LEU A 42 1.24 24.01 -5.71
C LEU A 42 2.27 25.13 -5.65
N LEU A 43 3.37 24.95 -4.91
CA LEU A 43 4.42 25.98 -4.82
C LEU A 43 5.12 26.16 -6.16
N ALA A 44 5.41 25.08 -6.91
CA ALA A 44 5.96 25.15 -8.24
C ALA A 44 5.03 25.94 -9.19
N ALA A 45 3.75 25.58 -9.26
CA ALA A 45 2.78 26.29 -10.11
C ALA A 45 2.55 27.77 -9.73
N LEU A 46 2.75 28.14 -8.47
CA LEU A 46 2.64 29.51 -8.01
C LEU A 46 3.90 30.33 -8.33
N SER A 47 5.08 29.71 -8.34
CA SER A 47 6.35 30.36 -8.69
C SER A 47 6.49 30.69 -10.17
N ASP A 48 5.80 29.93 -11.06
CA ASP A 48 5.79 30.16 -12.50
C ASP A 48 4.97 31.40 -12.93
N ARG A 49 4.27 32.05 -12.00
CA ARG A 49 3.46 33.23 -12.32
C ARG A 49 4.29 34.51 -12.44
N PRO A 50 3.99 35.37 -13.41
CA PRO A 50 4.62 36.67 -13.50
C PRO A 50 4.33 37.49 -12.23
N GLY A 51 5.39 37.95 -11.54
CA GLY A 51 5.29 38.67 -10.26
C GLY A 51 5.25 37.78 -9.03
N ALA A 52 5.58 36.50 -9.14
CA ALA A 52 5.69 35.60 -8.00
C ALA A 52 6.70 36.10 -6.95
N ALA A 53 6.33 36.05 -5.67
CA ALA A 53 7.19 36.50 -4.56
C ALA A 53 8.34 35.51 -4.27
N LEU A 54 8.22 34.24 -4.73
CA LEU A 54 9.22 33.18 -4.54
C LEU A 54 9.91 32.87 -5.88
N SER A 55 11.24 32.70 -5.83
CA SER A 55 11.95 32.15 -6.96
C SER A 55 11.62 30.65 -7.14
N GLU A 56 11.70 30.15 -8.35
CA GLU A 56 11.43 28.74 -8.69
C GLU A 56 12.23 27.77 -7.80
N ASN A 57 13.54 28.03 -7.61
CA ASN A 57 14.40 27.21 -6.75
C ASN A 57 13.97 27.25 -5.28
N ALA A 58 13.50 28.39 -4.77
CA ALA A 58 13.02 28.51 -3.38
C ALA A 58 11.70 27.78 -3.21
N ALA A 59 10.76 27.88 -4.16
CA ALA A 59 9.50 27.17 -4.16
C ALA A 59 9.70 25.65 -4.19
N ALA A 60 10.58 25.18 -5.09
CA ALA A 60 10.94 23.75 -5.17
C ALA A 60 11.61 23.26 -3.88
N GLY A 61 12.54 24.04 -3.30
CA GLY A 61 13.22 23.68 -2.05
C GLY A 61 12.27 23.57 -0.87
N ILE A 62 11.38 24.56 -0.68
CA ILE A 62 10.37 24.54 0.39
C ILE A 62 9.40 23.36 0.17
N GLY A 63 8.89 23.17 -1.05
CA GLY A 63 7.98 22.09 -1.39
C GLY A 63 8.59 20.71 -1.10
N LEU A 64 9.87 20.53 -1.46
CA LEU A 64 10.60 19.28 -1.17
C LEU A 64 10.78 19.06 0.33
N CYS A 65 11.13 20.10 1.09
CA CYS A 65 11.24 19.99 2.56
C CYS A 65 9.90 19.57 3.19
N VAL A 66 8.78 20.17 2.79
CA VAL A 66 7.44 19.80 3.27
C VAL A 66 7.13 18.35 2.91
N LEU A 67 7.40 17.93 1.68
CA LEU A 67 7.21 16.54 1.23
C LEU A 67 7.98 15.57 2.13
N LEU A 68 9.28 15.82 2.34
CA LEU A 68 10.14 14.95 3.15
C LEU A 68 9.67 14.88 4.62
N VAL A 69 9.23 16.00 5.20
CA VAL A 69 8.71 16.02 6.57
C VAL A 69 7.43 15.20 6.69
N LEU A 70 6.48 15.36 5.74
CA LEU A 70 5.23 14.59 5.75
C LEU A 70 5.48 13.09 5.60
N VAL A 71 6.39 12.70 4.70
CA VAL A 71 6.78 11.29 4.52
C VAL A 71 7.47 10.76 5.78
N ALA A 72 8.39 11.52 6.38
CA ALA A 72 9.07 11.10 7.61
C ALA A 72 8.08 10.85 8.76
N VAL A 73 7.09 11.75 8.95
CA VAL A 73 6.03 11.58 9.95
C VAL A 73 5.20 10.33 9.66
N ALA A 74 4.80 10.12 8.41
CA ALA A 74 4.03 8.94 8.03
C ALA A 74 4.81 7.64 8.28
N VAL A 75 6.10 7.59 7.91
CA VAL A 75 6.98 6.44 8.16
C VAL A 75 7.15 6.17 9.65
N ALA A 76 7.33 7.21 10.47
CA ALA A 76 7.40 7.07 11.92
C ALA A 76 6.12 6.44 12.50
N VAL A 77 4.94 6.83 12.00
CA VAL A 77 3.67 6.22 12.40
C VAL A 77 3.59 4.76 11.97
N PHE A 78 4.02 4.40 10.75
CA PHE A 78 4.06 3.01 10.31
C PHE A 78 4.98 2.15 11.19
N ILE A 79 6.18 2.62 11.49
CA ILE A 79 7.14 1.90 12.34
C ILE A 79 6.61 1.72 13.76
N THR A 80 6.05 2.76 14.37
CA THR A 80 5.50 2.68 15.73
C THR A 80 4.31 1.73 15.82
N CYS A 81 3.38 1.77 14.84
CA CYS A 81 2.27 0.84 14.78
C CYS A 81 2.73 -0.61 14.54
N ALA A 82 3.75 -0.83 13.70
CA ALA A 82 4.33 -2.16 13.48
C ALA A 82 5.02 -2.69 14.75
N ALA A 83 5.75 -1.85 15.47
CA ALA A 83 6.42 -2.22 16.70
C ALA A 83 5.44 -2.68 17.80
N GLN A 84 4.27 -2.03 17.92
CA GLN A 84 3.22 -2.39 18.90
C GLN A 84 2.67 -3.80 18.71
N VAL A 85 2.62 -4.29 17.47
CA VAL A 85 2.09 -5.62 17.15
C VAL A 85 3.16 -6.69 16.95
N LYS A 86 4.44 -6.35 17.15
CA LYS A 86 5.58 -7.26 16.96
C LYS A 86 5.48 -8.52 17.82
N ALA A 87 4.94 -8.42 19.04
CA ALA A 87 4.71 -9.56 19.93
C ALA A 87 3.77 -10.62 19.32
N TYR A 88 2.91 -10.21 18.39
CA TYR A 88 1.93 -11.05 17.69
C TYR A 88 2.39 -11.47 16.27
N ALA A 89 3.64 -11.25 15.91
CA ALA A 89 4.16 -11.59 14.57
C ALA A 89 4.04 -13.09 14.23
N PHE A 90 4.04 -13.96 15.26
CA PHE A 90 3.85 -15.40 15.09
C PHE A 90 2.50 -15.76 14.46
N LEU A 91 1.47 -14.91 14.62
CA LEU A 91 0.16 -15.13 13.97
C LEU A 91 0.24 -15.12 12.44
N GLU A 92 1.27 -14.49 11.86
CA GLU A 92 1.49 -14.43 10.40
C GLU A 92 2.33 -15.60 9.88
N SER A 93 3.34 -16.00 10.66
CA SER A 93 4.41 -16.90 10.20
C SER A 93 4.24 -18.34 10.69
N GLU A 94 3.65 -18.55 11.86
CA GLU A 94 3.59 -19.85 12.51
C GLU A 94 2.16 -20.40 12.56
N PRO A 95 1.98 -21.73 12.45
CA PRO A 95 0.70 -22.35 12.76
C PRO A 95 0.45 -22.28 14.27
N PHE A 96 -0.76 -21.95 14.68
CA PHE A 96 -1.16 -21.86 16.07
C PHE A 96 -2.51 -22.53 16.30
N GLU A 97 -2.88 -22.74 17.55
CA GLU A 97 -4.21 -23.18 17.95
C GLU A 97 -4.91 -22.06 18.71
N THR A 98 -6.20 -21.92 18.51
CA THR A 98 -7.03 -20.95 19.25
C THR A 98 -7.71 -21.64 20.42
N ALA A 99 -7.70 -21.01 21.59
CA ALA A 99 -8.47 -21.47 22.75
C ALA A 99 -9.97 -21.52 22.43
N CYS A 100 -10.67 -22.35 23.17
CA CYS A 100 -12.14 -22.51 23.03
C CYS A 100 -12.83 -21.13 23.12
N GLY A 101 -13.72 -20.83 22.16
CA GLY A 101 -14.48 -19.58 22.12
C GLY A 101 -13.83 -18.44 21.33
N VAL A 102 -12.51 -18.42 21.10
CA VAL A 102 -11.82 -17.35 20.35
C VAL A 102 -12.40 -17.21 18.95
N THR A 103 -12.54 -18.31 18.23
CA THR A 103 -13.10 -18.32 16.86
C THR A 103 -14.53 -17.76 16.83
N GLY A 104 -15.37 -18.09 17.81
CA GLY A 104 -16.72 -17.55 17.92
C GLY A 104 -16.74 -16.05 18.13
N MET A 105 -15.95 -15.54 19.07
CA MET A 105 -15.80 -14.11 19.35
C MET A 105 -15.31 -13.33 18.13
N VAL A 106 -14.31 -13.85 17.42
CA VAL A 106 -13.77 -13.16 16.23
C VAL A 106 -14.79 -13.14 15.09
N ARG A 107 -15.53 -14.23 14.86
CA ARG A 107 -16.61 -14.28 13.84
C ARG A 107 -17.74 -13.31 14.15
N GLU A 108 -18.15 -13.19 15.39
CA GLU A 108 -19.16 -12.23 15.83
C GLU A 108 -18.70 -10.78 15.56
N ARG A 109 -17.49 -10.43 15.99
CA ARG A 109 -16.90 -9.09 15.71
C ARG A 109 -16.78 -8.82 14.21
N ARG A 110 -16.41 -9.83 13.43
CA ARG A 110 -16.32 -9.71 11.96
C ARG A 110 -17.70 -9.46 11.35
N ALA A 111 -18.72 -10.19 11.76
CA ALA A 111 -20.09 -9.98 11.29
C ALA A 111 -20.61 -8.57 11.62
N ALA A 112 -20.34 -8.07 12.83
CA ALA A 112 -20.69 -6.71 13.23
C ALA A 112 -19.94 -5.64 12.44
N PHE A 113 -18.68 -5.89 12.06
CA PHE A 113 -17.84 -4.96 11.31
C PHE A 113 -18.09 -4.98 9.79
N ALA A 114 -18.56 -6.10 9.22
CA ALA A 114 -18.73 -6.34 7.79
C ALA A 114 -19.49 -5.22 7.04
N PRO A 115 -20.66 -4.71 7.53
CA PRO A 115 -21.39 -3.66 6.80
C PRO A 115 -20.60 -2.35 6.73
N ARG A 116 -19.87 -2.00 7.79
CA ARG A 116 -19.02 -0.79 7.83
C ARG A 116 -17.82 -0.93 6.88
N HIS A 117 -17.20 -2.10 6.87
CA HIS A 117 -16.09 -2.42 5.97
C HIS A 117 -16.50 -2.36 4.50
N THR A 118 -17.65 -2.96 4.14
CA THR A 118 -18.19 -2.94 2.78
C THR A 118 -18.50 -1.53 2.32
N ARG A 119 -19.15 -0.71 3.16
CA ARG A 119 -19.41 0.71 2.84
C ARG A 119 -18.10 1.47 2.62
N GLY A 120 -17.11 1.30 3.48
CA GLY A 120 -15.78 1.92 3.32
C GLY A 120 -15.10 1.52 2.02
N LYS A 121 -15.18 0.24 1.62
CA LYS A 121 -14.66 -0.25 0.33
C LYS A 121 -15.38 0.39 -0.85
N VAL A 122 -16.70 0.42 -0.85
CA VAL A 122 -17.49 1.01 -1.95
C VAL A 122 -17.17 2.49 -2.10
N VAL A 123 -17.21 3.26 -1.01
CA VAL A 123 -16.90 4.70 -1.03
C VAL A 123 -15.46 4.93 -1.48
N GLY A 124 -14.49 4.17 -0.94
CA GLY A 124 -13.08 4.27 -1.34
C GLY A 124 -12.87 3.98 -2.83
N THR A 125 -13.52 2.94 -3.36
CA THR A 125 -13.44 2.59 -4.79
C THR A 125 -14.02 3.69 -5.67
N VAL A 126 -15.21 4.19 -5.33
CA VAL A 126 -15.86 5.30 -6.06
C VAL A 126 -14.99 6.55 -6.05
N LEU A 127 -14.42 6.94 -4.89
CA LEU A 127 -13.52 8.08 -4.80
C LEU A 127 -12.27 7.90 -5.65
N CYS A 128 -11.65 6.71 -5.64
CA CYS A 128 -10.47 6.44 -6.47
C CYS A 128 -10.80 6.49 -7.96
N ILE A 129 -11.96 6.00 -8.40
CA ILE A 129 -12.37 6.08 -9.81
C ILE A 129 -12.67 7.54 -10.20
N LEU A 130 -13.44 8.25 -9.38
CA LEU A 130 -13.82 9.65 -9.63
C LEU A 130 -12.63 10.61 -9.49
N SER A 131 -11.53 10.20 -8.84
CA SER A 131 -10.35 11.06 -8.69
C SER A 131 -9.73 11.50 -10.01
N ALA A 132 -9.90 10.73 -11.10
CA ALA A 132 -9.40 11.09 -12.43
C ALA A 132 -10.28 12.12 -13.15
N VAL A 133 -11.54 12.28 -12.75
CA VAL A 133 -12.50 13.16 -13.45
C VAL A 133 -12.05 14.62 -13.52
N PRO A 134 -11.53 15.25 -12.44
CA PRO A 134 -11.04 16.63 -12.49
C PRO A 134 -9.95 16.85 -13.55
N LEU A 135 -9.08 15.87 -13.73
CA LEU A 135 -8.02 15.95 -14.73
C LEU A 135 -8.59 15.92 -16.16
N PHE A 136 -9.55 15.01 -16.43
CA PHE A 136 -10.23 14.98 -17.73
C PHE A 136 -11.00 16.28 -18.03
N ILE A 137 -11.65 16.86 -17.02
CA ILE A 137 -12.32 18.16 -17.16
C ILE A 137 -11.31 19.24 -17.52
N ALA A 138 -10.16 19.29 -16.82
CA ALA A 138 -9.11 20.27 -17.12
C ALA A 138 -8.58 20.13 -18.56
N VAL A 139 -8.39 18.90 -19.04
CA VAL A 139 -7.97 18.63 -20.42
C VAL A 139 -9.04 19.08 -21.42
N CYS A 140 -10.31 18.79 -21.19
CA CYS A 140 -11.41 19.21 -22.08
C CYS A 140 -11.56 20.73 -22.16
N LEU A 141 -11.27 21.45 -21.08
CA LEU A 141 -11.37 22.92 -21.03
C LEU A 141 -10.17 23.64 -21.65
N ASN A 142 -9.08 22.93 -21.98
CA ASN A 142 -7.81 23.53 -22.45
C ASN A 142 -7.40 24.76 -21.62
N GLY A 143 -7.51 24.60 -20.28
CA GLY A 143 -7.30 25.72 -19.35
C GLY A 143 -5.82 26.05 -19.13
N PRO A 144 -5.53 27.08 -18.31
CA PRO A 144 -4.17 27.45 -17.95
C PRO A 144 -3.50 26.36 -17.12
N ASP A 145 -2.16 26.33 -17.10
CA ASP A 145 -1.35 25.31 -16.40
C ASP A 145 -1.75 25.13 -14.92
N LEU A 146 -2.12 26.23 -14.26
CA LEU A 146 -2.63 26.17 -12.89
C LEU A 146 -3.89 25.31 -12.74
N LEU A 147 -4.76 25.25 -13.75
CA LEU A 147 -5.96 24.41 -13.71
C LEU A 147 -5.58 22.93 -13.71
N TYR A 148 -4.56 22.56 -14.50
CA TYR A 148 -4.03 21.20 -14.52
C TYR A 148 -3.41 20.82 -13.18
N VAL A 149 -2.59 21.70 -12.59
CA VAL A 149 -2.01 21.45 -11.26
C VAL A 149 -3.08 21.34 -10.18
N ALA A 150 -4.09 22.20 -10.19
CA ALA A 150 -5.22 22.11 -9.25
C ALA A 150 -6.00 20.80 -9.45
N ALA A 151 -6.22 20.36 -10.69
CA ALA A 151 -6.88 19.09 -11.00
C ALA A 151 -6.07 17.89 -10.47
N VAL A 152 -4.73 17.91 -10.63
CA VAL A 152 -3.83 16.87 -10.08
C VAL A 152 -3.86 16.89 -8.54
N CYS A 153 -3.82 18.05 -7.91
CA CYS A 153 -3.94 18.16 -6.46
C CYS A 153 -5.27 17.59 -5.96
N LEU A 154 -6.38 17.89 -6.63
CA LEU A 154 -7.69 17.35 -6.30
C LEU A 154 -7.76 15.83 -6.51
N LEU A 155 -7.14 15.32 -7.58
CA LEU A 155 -6.98 13.89 -7.83
C LEU A 155 -6.26 13.23 -6.64
N LEU A 156 -5.13 13.79 -6.20
CA LEU A 156 -4.36 13.26 -5.07
C LEU A 156 -5.16 13.28 -3.77
N VAL A 157 -5.97 14.32 -3.52
CA VAL A 157 -6.85 14.39 -2.34
C VAL A 157 -7.90 13.28 -2.39
N LEU A 158 -8.62 13.14 -3.50
CA LEU A 158 -9.67 12.12 -3.64
C LEU A 158 -9.10 10.70 -3.57
N ALA A 159 -8.00 10.43 -4.27
CA ALA A 159 -7.31 9.14 -4.23
C ALA A 159 -6.72 8.85 -2.84
N GLY A 160 -6.19 9.87 -2.16
CA GLY A 160 -5.67 9.77 -0.80
C GLY A 160 -6.74 9.39 0.21
N VAL A 161 -7.90 10.06 0.16
CA VAL A 161 -9.05 9.71 1.03
C VAL A 161 -9.55 8.31 0.71
N GLY A 162 -9.67 7.93 -0.56
CA GLY A 162 -10.04 6.57 -0.98
C GLY A 162 -9.08 5.51 -0.42
N SER A 163 -7.77 5.74 -0.57
CA SER A 163 -6.72 4.85 -0.04
C SER A 163 -6.76 4.74 1.48
N ALA A 164 -6.96 5.85 2.18
CA ALA A 164 -7.09 5.87 3.65
C ALA A 164 -8.29 5.03 4.14
N LEU A 165 -9.43 5.09 3.42
CA LEU A 165 -10.60 4.26 3.73
C LEU A 165 -10.31 2.76 3.55
N PHE A 166 -9.56 2.37 2.51
CA PHE A 166 -9.13 0.98 2.32
C PHE A 166 -8.22 0.52 3.44
N VAL A 167 -7.23 1.33 3.84
CA VAL A 167 -6.31 1.00 4.93
C VAL A 167 -7.05 0.90 6.25
N TYR A 168 -7.94 1.85 6.56
CA TYR A 168 -8.74 1.83 7.78
C TYR A 168 -9.55 0.54 7.94
N GLY A 169 -10.28 0.14 6.89
CA GLY A 169 -11.07 -1.10 6.91
C GLY A 169 -10.21 -2.35 6.81
N GLY A 170 -9.16 -2.31 6.00
CA GLY A 170 -8.30 -3.46 5.70
C GLY A 170 -7.46 -3.92 6.89
N VAL A 171 -6.94 -3.01 7.71
CA VAL A 171 -6.10 -3.33 8.87
C VAL A 171 -6.85 -4.19 9.89
N TYR A 172 -8.09 -3.81 10.22
CA TYR A 172 -8.89 -4.54 11.19
C TYR A 172 -9.43 -5.87 10.62
N GLN A 173 -9.86 -5.85 9.34
CA GLN A 173 -10.28 -7.06 8.64
C GLN A 173 -9.15 -8.09 8.57
N ALA A 174 -7.94 -7.68 8.17
CA ALA A 174 -6.78 -8.55 8.10
C ALA A 174 -6.39 -9.14 9.47
N ALA A 175 -6.61 -8.41 10.56
CA ALA A 175 -6.37 -8.92 11.90
C ALA A 175 -7.33 -10.07 12.26
N MET A 176 -8.61 -9.95 11.89
CA MET A 176 -9.60 -11.01 12.09
C MET A 176 -9.30 -12.23 11.20
N ASP A 177 -8.93 -12.01 9.94
CA ASP A 177 -8.59 -13.09 9.00
C ASP A 177 -7.34 -13.88 9.47
N ARG A 178 -6.38 -13.21 10.12
CA ARG A 178 -5.20 -13.85 10.74
C ARG A 178 -5.59 -14.77 11.89
N LEU A 179 -6.45 -14.30 12.80
CA LEU A 179 -6.91 -15.09 13.94
C LEU A 179 -7.79 -16.27 13.53
N LEU A 180 -8.55 -16.14 12.45
CA LEU A 180 -9.37 -17.22 11.88
C LEU A 180 -8.58 -18.17 10.99
N GLU A 181 -7.31 -17.87 10.69
CA GLU A 181 -6.48 -18.57 9.69
C GLU A 181 -7.21 -18.68 8.34
N GLU A 182 -7.95 -17.64 7.93
CA GLU A 182 -8.70 -17.58 6.66
C GLU A 182 -7.97 -16.76 5.59
N GLY A 183 -8.37 -16.89 4.33
CA GLY A 183 -7.82 -16.12 3.21
C GLY A 183 -6.35 -16.44 2.91
N ASP A 184 -5.49 -15.44 3.03
CA ASP A 184 -4.03 -15.58 2.78
C ASP A 184 -3.28 -16.21 3.98
N TYR A 185 -3.92 -16.35 5.12
CA TYR A 185 -3.33 -16.85 6.38
C TYR A 185 -3.64 -18.33 6.66
N VAL A 186 -4.22 -19.05 5.71
CA VAL A 186 -4.47 -20.51 5.83
C VAL A 186 -3.15 -21.25 6.03
N ARG A 187 -3.12 -22.24 6.94
CA ARG A 187 -1.91 -23.02 7.30
C ARG A 187 -1.05 -23.51 6.13
N PRO A 188 -1.61 -24.08 5.05
CA PRO A 188 -0.81 -24.47 3.88
C PRO A 188 -0.12 -23.29 3.21
N ARG A 189 -0.77 -22.12 3.16
CA ARG A 189 -0.22 -20.90 2.55
C ARG A 189 0.90 -20.27 3.39
N LYS A 190 0.78 -20.26 4.72
CA LYS A 190 1.86 -19.79 5.62
C LYS A 190 3.17 -20.55 5.36
N ARG A 191 3.09 -21.85 5.16
CA ARG A 191 4.25 -22.71 4.87
C ARG A 191 4.82 -22.52 3.46
N GLN A 192 3.97 -22.13 2.50
CA GLN A 192 4.35 -21.89 1.11
C GLN A 192 4.93 -20.48 0.89
N ASN A 193 4.48 -19.49 1.64
CA ASN A 193 4.83 -18.09 1.43
C ASN A 193 6.34 -17.81 1.52
N GLY A 194 7.09 -18.53 2.36
CA GLY A 194 8.54 -18.35 2.47
C GLY A 194 9.30 -18.68 1.18
N VAL A 195 9.00 -19.83 0.56
CA VAL A 195 9.69 -20.28 -0.66
C VAL A 195 9.19 -19.50 -1.88
N VAL A 196 7.87 -19.27 -1.97
CA VAL A 196 7.27 -18.46 -3.05
C VAL A 196 7.78 -17.02 -2.97
N GLY A 197 7.89 -16.46 -1.77
CA GLY A 197 8.47 -15.13 -1.56
C GLY A 197 9.93 -15.04 -1.98
N ALA A 198 10.75 -16.04 -1.64
CA ALA A 198 12.15 -16.09 -2.06
C ALA A 198 12.29 -16.16 -3.58
N ILE A 199 11.52 -17.04 -4.25
CA ILE A 199 11.50 -17.16 -5.71
C ILE A 199 11.07 -15.85 -6.36
N SER A 200 10.02 -15.22 -5.84
CA SER A 200 9.54 -13.92 -6.32
C SER A 200 10.60 -12.83 -6.19
N SER A 201 11.27 -12.75 -5.03
CA SER A 201 12.33 -11.77 -4.80
C SER A 201 13.52 -11.96 -5.73
N ILE A 202 13.98 -13.19 -5.90
CA ILE A 202 15.09 -13.52 -6.82
C ILE A 202 14.70 -13.15 -8.26
N TYR A 203 13.49 -13.51 -8.68
CA TYR A 203 12.99 -13.19 -10.02
C TYR A 203 13.00 -11.68 -10.28
N TRP A 204 12.39 -10.89 -9.41
CA TRP A 204 12.30 -9.43 -9.59
C TRP A 204 13.66 -8.73 -9.48
N LEU A 205 14.56 -9.19 -8.60
CA LEU A 205 15.93 -8.67 -8.53
C LEU A 205 16.69 -8.95 -9.82
N THR A 206 16.54 -10.16 -10.39
CA THR A 206 17.18 -10.52 -11.67
C THR A 206 16.65 -9.68 -12.83
N VAL A 207 15.31 -9.48 -12.89
CA VAL A 207 14.70 -8.63 -13.92
C VAL A 207 15.15 -7.18 -13.78
N THR A 208 15.22 -6.66 -12.56
CA THR A 208 15.69 -5.28 -12.30
C THR A 208 17.16 -5.14 -12.69
N ALA A 209 18.01 -6.09 -12.35
CA ALA A 209 19.42 -6.08 -12.74
C ALA A 209 19.58 -6.13 -14.26
N ALA A 210 18.82 -7.00 -14.94
CA ALA A 210 18.82 -7.09 -16.41
C ALA A 210 18.35 -5.76 -17.05
N TYR A 211 17.30 -5.13 -16.51
CA TYR A 211 16.82 -3.83 -16.96
C TYR A 211 17.88 -2.73 -16.82
N LEU A 212 18.55 -2.66 -15.67
CA LEU A 212 19.60 -1.67 -15.43
C LEU A 212 20.81 -1.89 -16.35
N LEU A 213 21.24 -3.14 -16.53
CA LEU A 213 22.33 -3.48 -17.44
C LEU A 213 21.98 -3.15 -18.89
N TRP A 214 20.74 -3.39 -19.30
CA TRP A 214 20.30 -3.07 -20.67
C TRP A 214 20.17 -1.55 -20.88
N THR A 215 19.60 -0.82 -19.94
CA THR A 215 19.33 0.62 -20.09
C THR A 215 20.59 1.46 -19.94
N PHE A 216 21.52 1.08 -19.04
CA PHE A 216 22.71 1.87 -18.69
C PHE A 216 24.03 1.18 -19.08
N GLY A 217 23.97 -0.03 -19.61
CA GLY A 217 25.18 -0.78 -20.00
C GLY A 217 25.85 -0.21 -21.25
N PRO A 218 27.20 -0.18 -21.31
CA PRO A 218 27.96 0.42 -22.41
C PRO A 218 27.87 -0.37 -23.73
N TRP A 219 27.19 -1.51 -23.76
CA TRP A 219 27.17 -2.42 -24.91
C TRP A 219 25.94 -2.28 -25.81
N TRP A 220 24.94 -1.44 -25.40
CA TRP A 220 23.68 -1.33 -26.11
C TRP A 220 23.30 0.14 -26.24
N ASP A 221 23.01 0.59 -27.48
CA ASP A 221 22.39 1.91 -27.75
C ASP A 221 20.87 1.87 -27.47
N ALA A 222 20.48 1.26 -26.34
CA ALA A 222 19.08 1.14 -25.98
C ALA A 222 18.57 2.48 -25.43
N GLN A 223 17.53 3.03 -26.07
CA GLN A 223 16.88 4.23 -25.58
C GLN A 223 15.96 3.88 -24.37
N PRO A 224 15.96 4.67 -23.29
CA PRO A 224 15.09 4.43 -22.14
C PRO A 224 13.59 4.33 -22.49
N GLN A 225 13.22 4.93 -23.64
CA GLN A 225 11.84 4.92 -24.16
C GLN A 225 11.39 3.52 -24.61
N ASP A 226 12.30 2.63 -24.99
CA ASP A 226 11.96 1.29 -25.52
C ASP A 226 12.14 0.17 -24.48
N THR A 227 12.92 0.45 -23.43
CA THR A 227 13.26 -0.56 -22.41
C THR A 227 12.11 -0.90 -21.45
N TRP A 228 11.05 -0.08 -21.39
CA TRP A 228 9.86 -0.36 -20.56
C TRP A 228 9.16 -1.67 -20.94
N ILE A 229 9.28 -2.13 -22.20
CA ILE A 229 8.70 -3.38 -22.71
C ILE A 229 9.20 -4.57 -21.89
N LEU A 230 10.43 -4.51 -21.38
CA LEU A 230 11.00 -5.55 -20.52
C LEU A 230 10.12 -5.83 -19.30
N TRP A 231 9.50 -4.80 -18.70
CA TRP A 231 8.62 -4.96 -17.54
C TRP A 231 7.32 -5.68 -17.90
N ALA A 232 6.75 -5.40 -19.07
CA ALA A 232 5.55 -6.09 -19.55
C ALA A 232 5.83 -7.58 -19.79
N VAL A 233 6.94 -7.89 -20.48
CA VAL A 233 7.38 -9.27 -20.72
C VAL A 233 7.71 -9.99 -19.43
N ALA A 234 8.41 -9.33 -18.51
CA ALA A 234 8.74 -9.88 -17.20
C ALA A 234 7.47 -10.21 -16.38
N GLY A 235 6.44 -9.36 -16.43
CA GLY A 235 5.17 -9.62 -15.79
C GLY A 235 4.49 -10.90 -16.30
N LEU A 236 4.47 -11.12 -17.62
CA LEU A 236 3.93 -12.32 -18.23
C LEU A 236 4.74 -13.56 -17.85
N LEU A 237 6.06 -13.48 -17.92
CA LEU A 237 6.97 -14.58 -17.52
C LEU A 237 6.82 -14.91 -16.03
N TYR A 238 6.67 -13.89 -15.17
CA TYR A 238 6.39 -14.11 -13.75
C TYR A 238 5.12 -14.92 -13.53
N GLY A 239 4.05 -14.60 -14.26
CA GLY A 239 2.80 -15.36 -14.23
C GLY A 239 3.00 -16.82 -14.60
N ALA A 240 3.77 -17.10 -15.66
CA ALA A 240 4.10 -18.46 -16.10
C ALA A 240 4.94 -19.22 -15.06
N VAL A 241 6.00 -18.59 -14.52
CA VAL A 241 6.84 -19.18 -13.45
C VAL A 241 6.00 -19.53 -12.23
N MET A 242 5.12 -18.63 -11.81
CA MET A 242 4.26 -18.87 -10.64
C MET A 242 3.21 -19.95 -10.89
N ALA A 243 2.71 -20.09 -12.12
CA ALA A 243 1.82 -21.19 -12.51
C ALA A 243 2.53 -22.53 -12.45
N LEU A 244 3.77 -22.62 -12.96
CA LEU A 244 4.61 -23.80 -12.88
C LEU A 244 4.93 -24.20 -11.43
N VAL A 245 5.38 -23.25 -10.60
CA VAL A 245 5.68 -23.47 -9.17
C VAL A 245 4.46 -24.00 -8.42
N ARG A 246 3.27 -23.50 -8.75
CA ARG A 246 1.99 -23.99 -8.16
C ARG A 246 1.59 -25.36 -8.71
N GLY A 247 1.86 -25.65 -9.99
CA GLY A 247 1.53 -26.92 -10.64
C GLY A 247 2.38 -28.09 -10.16
N ILE A 248 3.68 -27.88 -9.96
CA ILE A 248 4.64 -28.92 -9.49
C ILE A 248 4.38 -29.29 -8.01
N ARG A 249 3.67 -28.44 -7.26
CA ARG A 249 3.41 -28.64 -5.83
C ARG A 249 2.01 -29.18 -5.50
N LYS A 250 1.21 -29.50 -6.51
CA LYS A 250 0.00 -30.32 -6.36
C LYS A 250 0.36 -31.80 -6.40
#